data_48f8e3e0b26b040cb10fe29fe0fdc331
#
_entry.id   48f8e3e0b26b040cb10fe29fe0fdc331
#
_cell.length_a   1.000
_cell.length_b   1.000
_cell.length_c   1.000
_cell.angle_alpha   90.00
_cell.angle_beta   90.00
_cell.angle_gamma   90.00
#
_symmetry.space_group_name_H-M   'P 1'
#
loop_
_entity.id
_entity.type
_entity.pdbx_description
1 polymer ?
#
loop_
_entity_poly.entity_id
_entity_poly.type
_entity_poly.pdbx_seq_one_letter_code
_entity_poly.pdbx_strand_id
1 'polypeptide(L)'
;MTTLKNIFWLGLKELRSLASDKVMLFFVIYAFTFAIYIQATGTSNEVNNASIAFVDEDSSALSKELVNVFYPPRFQTPKLINAAEIEKSMDKGLFMFVVVIPPRFEEDLRFGRSPEIQINIDATAMQQAGVGAGYIRA
;
A
#
# COMPACT_ATOMS: atom_id res chain seq x y z
N MET A 1 46.08 -11.24 -16.44
CA MET A 1 45.28 -12.50 -16.40
C MET A 1 45.36 -13.28 -15.08
N THR A 2 46.30 -12.98 -14.21
CA THR A 2 46.45 -13.65 -12.90
C THR A 2 45.39 -13.27 -11.86
N THR A 3 44.95 -12.04 -11.84
CA THR A 3 44.00 -11.51 -10.82
C THR A 3 42.62 -12.17 -10.88
N LEU A 4 42.04 -12.33 -12.06
CA LEU A 4 40.74 -13.00 -12.25
C LEU A 4 40.80 -14.47 -11.83
N LYS A 5 41.86 -15.14 -12.16
CA LYS A 5 42.07 -16.54 -11.77
C LYS A 5 42.23 -16.69 -10.25
N ASN A 6 42.91 -15.76 -9.61
CA ASN A 6 43.04 -15.74 -8.16
C ASN A 6 41.71 -15.45 -7.44
N ILE A 7 40.92 -14.51 -7.97
CA ILE A 7 39.56 -14.21 -7.45
C ILE A 7 38.67 -15.46 -7.56
N PHE A 8 38.71 -16.13 -8.71
CA PHE A 8 37.91 -17.34 -8.92
C PHE A 8 38.29 -18.46 -7.93
N TRP A 9 39.61 -18.73 -7.77
CA TRP A 9 40.06 -19.74 -6.83
C TRP A 9 39.80 -19.38 -5.37
N LEU A 10 39.88 -18.09 -5.02
CA LEU A 10 39.53 -17.62 -3.70
C LEU A 10 38.02 -17.81 -3.43
N GLY A 11 37.16 -17.44 -4.38
CA GLY A 11 35.71 -17.65 -4.28
C GLY A 11 35.36 -19.14 -4.14
N LEU A 12 36.01 -20.01 -4.91
CA LEU A 12 35.78 -21.46 -4.82
C LEU A 12 36.23 -22.03 -3.48
N LYS A 13 37.34 -21.54 -2.93
CA LYS A 13 37.81 -21.91 -1.61
C LYS A 13 36.79 -21.51 -0.52
N GLU A 14 36.30 -20.27 -0.57
CA GLU A 14 35.32 -19.79 0.40
C GLU A 14 34.00 -20.57 0.30
N LEU A 15 33.55 -20.87 -0.93
CA LEU A 15 32.32 -21.66 -1.14
C LEU A 15 32.50 -23.09 -0.58
N ARG A 16 33.69 -23.68 -0.74
CA ARG A 16 33.98 -25.00 -0.22
C ARG A 16 34.10 -25.00 1.31
N SER A 17 34.65 -23.93 1.89
CA SER A 17 34.70 -23.72 3.33
C SER A 17 33.28 -23.63 3.92
N LEU A 18 32.42 -22.85 3.28
CA LEU A 18 30.99 -22.71 3.65
C LEU A 18 30.25 -24.06 3.59
N ALA A 19 30.45 -24.83 2.51
CA ALA A 19 29.84 -26.15 2.34
C ALA A 19 30.35 -27.21 3.34
N SER A 20 31.53 -27.00 3.88
CA SER A 20 32.12 -27.88 4.89
C SER A 20 31.66 -27.59 6.31
N ASP A 21 31.22 -26.37 6.56
CA ASP A 21 30.61 -25.95 7.83
C ASP A 21 29.13 -26.27 7.83
N LYS A 22 28.76 -27.37 8.47
CA LYS A 22 27.36 -27.84 8.53
C LYS A 22 26.45 -26.87 9.24
N VAL A 23 26.94 -26.12 10.22
CA VAL A 23 26.16 -25.14 10.97
C VAL A 23 25.85 -23.94 10.09
N MET A 24 26.88 -23.43 9.40
CA MET A 24 26.74 -22.30 8.49
C MET A 24 25.83 -22.64 7.30
N LEU A 25 26.01 -23.84 6.74
CA LEU A 25 25.16 -24.35 5.65
C LEU A 25 23.67 -24.45 6.08
N PHE A 26 23.44 -24.97 7.28
CA PHE A 26 22.08 -25.04 7.84
C PHE A 26 21.48 -23.63 8.00
N PHE A 27 22.24 -22.67 8.53
CA PHE A 27 21.75 -21.29 8.67
C PHE A 27 21.47 -20.64 7.34
N VAL A 28 22.30 -20.84 6.33
CA VAL A 28 22.07 -20.29 4.98
C VAL A 28 20.79 -20.87 4.38
N ILE A 29 20.61 -22.19 4.41
CA ILE A 29 19.42 -22.85 3.88
C ILE A 29 18.17 -22.38 4.65
N TYR A 30 18.24 -22.33 5.98
CA TYR A 30 17.15 -21.86 6.83
C TYR A 30 16.79 -20.40 6.52
N ALA A 31 17.77 -19.51 6.49
CA ALA A 31 17.54 -18.10 6.22
C ALA A 31 16.91 -17.86 4.85
N PHE A 32 17.43 -18.50 3.79
CA PHE A 32 16.86 -18.37 2.46
C PHE A 32 15.45 -18.98 2.35
N THR A 33 15.25 -20.19 2.89
CA THR A 33 13.95 -20.87 2.85
C THR A 33 12.91 -20.09 3.66
N PHE A 34 13.28 -19.65 4.87
CA PHE A 34 12.38 -18.93 5.76
C PHE A 34 12.09 -17.51 5.26
N ALA A 35 13.11 -16.80 4.74
CA ALA A 35 12.92 -15.48 4.14
C ALA A 35 12.01 -15.53 2.91
N ILE A 36 12.23 -16.51 2.01
CA ILE A 36 11.39 -16.68 0.82
C ILE A 36 9.97 -17.10 1.23
N TYR A 37 9.82 -17.99 2.19
CA TYR A 37 8.53 -18.42 2.69
C TYR A 37 7.75 -17.26 3.31
N ILE A 38 8.38 -16.43 4.15
CA ILE A 38 7.76 -15.24 4.72
C ILE A 38 7.37 -14.23 3.63
N GLN A 39 8.24 -14.00 2.65
CA GLN A 39 7.93 -13.09 1.52
C GLN A 39 6.78 -13.63 0.66
N ALA A 40 6.70 -14.93 0.46
CA ALA A 40 5.67 -15.55 -0.36
C ALA A 40 4.32 -15.68 0.37
N THR A 41 4.34 -15.86 1.71
CA THR A 41 3.14 -16.00 2.53
C THR A 41 2.82 -14.75 3.34
N GLY A 42 3.82 -13.87 3.52
CA GLY A 42 3.69 -12.62 4.24
C GLY A 42 2.83 -11.65 3.45
N THR A 43 1.79 -11.20 4.09
CA THR A 43 0.92 -10.07 3.77
C THR A 43 0.91 -9.69 2.28
N SER A 44 -0.13 -10.12 1.58
CA SER A 44 -0.46 -9.48 0.31
C SER A 44 -0.42 -7.97 0.55
N ASN A 45 0.52 -7.27 -0.11
CA ASN A 45 0.56 -5.81 -0.12
C ASN A 45 -0.67 -5.22 -0.85
N GLU A 46 -1.65 -6.07 -1.15
CA GLU A 46 -2.91 -5.65 -1.69
C GLU A 46 -3.75 -5.03 -0.58
N VAL A 47 -4.35 -3.90 -0.90
CA VAL A 47 -5.37 -3.30 -0.05
C VAL A 47 -6.58 -4.21 -0.07
N ASN A 48 -6.73 -5.01 0.97
CA ASN A 48 -7.88 -5.85 1.16
C ASN A 48 -8.66 -5.35 2.37
N ASN A 49 -9.95 -5.05 2.13
CA ASN A 49 -10.87 -4.66 3.20
C ASN A 49 -10.46 -3.39 3.96
N ALA A 50 -9.82 -2.41 3.25
CA ALA A 50 -9.44 -1.13 3.85
C ALA A 50 -10.65 -0.30 4.24
N SER A 51 -10.62 0.28 5.44
CA SER A 51 -11.66 1.19 5.88
C SER A 51 -11.53 2.54 5.16
N ILE A 52 -12.60 2.96 4.48
CA ILE A 52 -12.66 4.21 3.73
C ILE A 52 -13.86 5.04 4.14
N ALA A 53 -13.65 6.34 4.28
CA ALA A 53 -14.72 7.30 4.46
C ALA A 53 -14.65 8.42 3.41
N PHE A 54 -15.77 9.01 3.14
CA PHE A 54 -15.92 10.13 2.22
C PHE A 54 -16.55 11.34 2.91
N VAL A 55 -16.02 12.50 2.62
CA VAL A 55 -16.63 13.78 2.88
C VAL A 55 -17.08 14.31 1.53
N ASP A 56 -18.38 14.27 1.26
CA ASP A 56 -18.98 14.72 0.01
C ASP A 56 -19.58 16.11 0.21
N GLU A 57 -18.83 17.14 -0.19
CA GLU A 57 -19.26 18.54 -0.12
C GLU A 57 -20.04 18.98 -1.37
N ASP A 58 -20.03 18.16 -2.43
CA ASP A 58 -20.74 18.43 -3.69
C ASP A 58 -22.16 17.88 -3.69
N SER A 59 -22.37 16.70 -3.11
CA SER A 59 -23.66 16.00 -3.04
C SER A 59 -24.35 15.78 -4.40
N SER A 60 -23.57 15.80 -5.49
CA SER A 60 -24.04 15.62 -6.86
C SER A 60 -24.32 14.15 -7.21
N ALA A 61 -24.81 13.91 -8.42
CA ALA A 61 -24.96 12.56 -8.95
C ALA A 61 -23.57 11.91 -9.19
N LEU A 62 -22.64 12.69 -9.70
CA LEU A 62 -21.29 12.21 -10.01
C LEU A 62 -20.49 11.91 -8.75
N SER A 63 -20.58 12.73 -7.68
CA SER A 63 -19.91 12.45 -6.41
C SER A 63 -20.39 11.15 -5.78
N LYS A 64 -21.71 10.88 -5.84
CA LYS A 64 -22.29 9.61 -5.36
C LYS A 64 -21.84 8.41 -6.18
N GLU A 65 -21.73 8.56 -7.49
CA GLU A 65 -21.20 7.51 -8.37
C GLU A 65 -19.75 7.22 -8.05
N LEU A 66 -18.93 8.25 -7.83
CA LEU A 66 -17.55 8.11 -7.41
C LEU A 66 -17.42 7.31 -6.09
N VAL A 67 -18.22 7.63 -5.08
CA VAL A 67 -18.26 6.87 -3.82
C VAL A 67 -18.60 5.39 -4.07
N ASN A 68 -19.52 5.12 -5.00
CA ASN A 68 -19.95 3.76 -5.32
C ASN A 68 -18.92 2.91 -6.08
N VAL A 69 -17.82 3.47 -6.54
CA VAL A 69 -16.71 2.70 -7.13
C VAL A 69 -15.88 2.00 -6.06
N PHE A 70 -15.89 2.51 -4.82
CA PHE A 70 -15.06 2.00 -3.73
C PHE A 70 -15.81 0.98 -2.86
N TYR A 71 -15.94 -0.26 -3.37
CA TYR A 71 -16.63 -1.35 -2.69
C TYR A 71 -15.74 -2.61 -2.54
N PRO A 72 -16.16 -3.60 -1.75
CA PRO A 72 -15.45 -4.87 -1.63
C PRO A 72 -15.08 -5.51 -2.99
N PRO A 73 -13.96 -6.24 -3.07
CA PRO A 73 -13.16 -6.75 -1.94
C PRO A 73 -12.04 -5.82 -1.45
N ARG A 74 -11.69 -4.76 -2.20
CA ARG A 74 -10.55 -3.88 -1.87
C ARG A 74 -10.83 -2.96 -0.70
N PHE A 75 -12.02 -2.35 -0.69
CA PHE A 75 -12.44 -1.43 0.36
C PHE A 75 -13.64 -1.99 1.11
N GLN A 76 -13.80 -1.59 2.36
CA GLN A 76 -15.05 -1.77 3.10
C GLN A 76 -16.13 -0.89 2.48
N THR A 77 -17.39 -1.15 2.84
CA THR A 77 -18.49 -0.25 2.43
C THR A 77 -18.16 1.17 2.86
N PRO A 78 -18.10 2.14 1.92
CA PRO A 78 -17.76 3.51 2.21
C PRO A 78 -18.69 4.13 3.25
N LYS A 79 -18.14 4.92 4.17
CA LYS A 79 -18.94 5.69 5.13
C LYS A 79 -18.87 7.16 4.77
N LEU A 80 -20.02 7.82 4.76
CA LEU A 80 -20.10 9.28 4.65
C LEU A 80 -19.93 9.89 6.04
N ILE A 81 -19.00 10.85 6.16
CA ILE A 81 -18.72 11.61 7.38
C ILE A 81 -18.69 13.11 7.07
N ASN A 82 -18.80 13.94 8.09
CA ASN A 82 -18.66 15.39 7.93
C ASN A 82 -17.18 15.82 8.00
N ALA A 83 -16.84 16.95 7.37
CA ALA A 83 -15.50 17.50 7.41
C ALA A 83 -14.95 17.70 8.85
N ALA A 84 -15.81 18.11 9.79
CA ALA A 84 -15.43 18.26 11.19
C ALA A 84 -15.08 16.95 11.92
N GLU A 85 -15.42 15.80 11.33
CA GLU A 85 -15.16 14.48 11.91
C GLU A 85 -13.86 13.86 11.39
N ILE A 86 -13.20 14.44 10.38
CA ILE A 86 -11.99 13.90 9.74
C ILE A 86 -10.91 13.67 10.80
N GLU A 87 -10.49 14.74 11.48
CA GLU A 87 -9.38 14.69 12.45
C GLU A 87 -9.65 13.66 13.56
N LYS A 88 -10.83 13.75 14.16
CA LYS A 88 -11.24 12.82 15.23
C LYS A 88 -11.31 11.36 14.77
N SER A 89 -11.69 11.13 13.54
CA SER A 89 -11.80 9.78 12.97
C SER A 89 -10.44 9.20 12.62
N MET A 90 -9.53 10.04 12.11
CA MET A 90 -8.14 9.68 11.81
C MET A 90 -7.37 9.40 13.10
N ASP A 91 -7.47 10.27 14.11
CA ASP A 91 -6.81 10.08 15.42
C ASP A 91 -7.23 8.78 16.13
N LYS A 92 -8.46 8.35 15.91
CA LYS A 92 -8.98 7.10 16.46
C LYS A 92 -8.67 5.86 15.59
N GLY A 93 -8.02 6.04 14.45
CA GLY A 93 -7.73 4.96 13.51
C GLY A 93 -9.00 4.28 12.96
N LEU A 94 -10.12 5.00 12.85
CA LEU A 94 -11.39 4.43 12.38
C LEU A 94 -11.39 4.17 10.88
N PHE A 95 -10.67 5.00 10.13
CA PHE A 95 -10.55 4.90 8.67
C PHE A 95 -9.08 4.96 8.27
N MET A 96 -8.72 4.10 7.33
CA MET A 96 -7.39 4.11 6.71
C MET A 96 -7.29 5.23 5.67
N PHE A 97 -8.40 5.50 4.99
CA PHE A 97 -8.51 6.56 3.98
C PHE A 97 -9.72 7.44 4.25
N VAL A 98 -9.54 8.75 4.14
CA VAL A 98 -10.63 9.71 4.11
C VAL A 98 -10.48 10.57 2.85
N VAL A 99 -11.44 10.46 1.95
CA VAL A 99 -11.49 11.17 0.67
C VAL A 99 -12.44 12.35 0.79
N VAL A 100 -11.98 13.54 0.45
CA VAL A 100 -12.76 14.76 0.46
C VAL A 100 -13.06 15.18 -0.98
N ILE A 101 -14.33 15.17 -1.35
CA ILE A 101 -14.82 15.64 -2.64
C ILE A 101 -15.20 17.12 -2.48
N PRO A 102 -14.54 18.03 -3.22
CA PRO A 102 -14.75 19.47 -3.06
C PRO A 102 -16.14 19.89 -3.55
N PRO A 103 -16.65 21.05 -3.09
CA PRO A 103 -17.90 21.60 -3.60
C PRO A 103 -17.77 21.96 -5.08
N ARG A 104 -18.84 21.82 -5.83
CA ARG A 104 -18.94 22.03 -7.29
C ARG A 104 -18.06 21.06 -8.11
N PHE A 105 -17.77 19.88 -7.57
CA PHE A 105 -16.97 18.86 -8.23
C PHE A 105 -17.52 18.50 -9.63
N GLU A 106 -18.80 18.18 -9.72
CA GLU A 106 -19.46 17.83 -10.99
C GLU A 106 -19.49 19.03 -11.94
N GLU A 107 -19.80 20.23 -11.44
CA GLU A 107 -19.85 21.45 -12.23
C GLU A 107 -18.49 21.77 -12.85
N ASP A 108 -17.42 21.73 -12.06
CA ASP A 108 -16.08 22.02 -12.52
C ASP A 108 -15.61 21.03 -13.59
N LEU A 109 -15.90 19.73 -13.43
CA LEU A 109 -15.62 18.73 -14.46
C LEU A 109 -16.38 18.99 -15.76
N ARG A 110 -17.65 19.37 -15.70
CA ARG A 110 -18.46 19.71 -16.88
C ARG A 110 -17.93 20.93 -17.64
N PHE A 111 -17.33 21.87 -16.94
CA PHE A 111 -16.67 23.04 -17.56
C PHE A 111 -15.23 22.80 -17.97
N GLY A 112 -14.74 21.55 -17.92
CA GLY A 112 -13.36 21.19 -18.29
C GLY A 112 -12.31 21.68 -17.29
N ARG A 113 -12.70 21.99 -16.05
CA ARG A 113 -11.80 22.27 -14.94
C ARG A 113 -11.34 20.95 -14.32
N SER A 114 -10.24 21.00 -13.56
CA SER A 114 -9.70 19.84 -12.85
C SER A 114 -9.85 20.08 -11.34
N PRO A 115 -10.97 19.71 -10.72
CA PRO A 115 -11.13 19.84 -9.28
C PRO A 115 -10.16 18.90 -8.54
N GLU A 116 -9.58 19.37 -7.45
CA GLU A 116 -8.65 18.59 -6.64
C GLU A 116 -9.41 17.81 -5.56
N ILE A 117 -9.29 16.48 -5.58
CA ILE A 117 -9.78 15.60 -4.53
C ILE A 117 -8.65 15.43 -3.49
N GLN A 118 -8.95 15.74 -2.24
CA GLN A 118 -8.02 15.53 -1.14
C GLN A 118 -8.18 14.10 -0.59
N ILE A 119 -7.04 13.43 -0.36
CA ILE A 119 -7.00 12.10 0.25
C ILE A 119 -6.16 12.18 1.51
N ASN A 120 -6.78 11.96 2.65
CA ASN A 120 -6.11 11.81 3.94
C ASN A 120 -5.86 10.33 4.21
N ILE A 121 -4.63 10.00 4.58
CA ILE A 121 -4.17 8.61 4.78
C ILE A 121 -3.65 8.47 6.20
N ASP A 122 -4.06 7.41 6.89
CA ASP A 122 -3.54 7.08 8.21
C ASP A 122 -2.06 6.71 8.12
N ALA A 123 -1.21 7.48 8.81
CA ALA A 123 0.23 7.29 8.83
C ALA A 123 0.67 5.95 9.46
N THR A 124 -0.17 5.34 10.30
CA THR A 124 0.12 4.04 10.93
C THR A 124 -0.01 2.86 9.96
N ALA A 125 -0.77 3.05 8.88
CA ALA A 125 -1.02 2.06 7.84
C ALA A 125 -0.15 2.23 6.58
N MET A 126 1.02 2.85 6.71
CA MET A 126 1.86 3.32 5.59
C MET A 126 2.17 2.27 4.52
N GLN A 127 2.36 0.99 4.88
CA GLN A 127 2.66 -0.05 3.88
C GLN A 127 1.45 -0.37 2.99
N GLN A 128 0.25 -0.41 3.57
CA GLN A 128 -0.99 -0.65 2.83
C GLN A 128 -1.48 0.64 2.13
N ALA A 129 -1.22 1.80 2.74
CA ALA A 129 -1.60 3.10 2.24
C ALA A 129 -0.90 3.46 0.91
N GLY A 130 0.38 3.09 0.74
CA GLY A 130 1.12 3.34 -0.50
C GLY A 130 0.49 2.66 -1.73
N VAL A 131 0.01 1.43 -1.56
CA VAL A 131 -0.67 0.67 -2.62
C VAL A 131 -2.09 1.21 -2.84
N GLY A 132 -2.82 1.52 -1.75
CA GLY A 132 -4.19 2.05 -1.82
C GLY A 132 -4.29 3.41 -2.49
N ALA A 133 -3.34 4.32 -2.22
CA ALA A 133 -3.28 5.63 -2.87
C ALA A 133 -3.09 5.51 -4.40
N GLY A 134 -2.40 4.46 -4.87
CA GLY A 134 -2.26 4.18 -6.28
C GLY A 134 -3.60 3.82 -6.96
N TYR A 135 -4.46 3.07 -6.27
CA TYR A 135 -5.79 2.70 -6.78
C TYR A 135 -6.79 3.86 -6.80
N ILE A 136 -6.63 4.82 -5.89
CA ILE A 136 -7.53 5.99 -5.81
C ILE A 136 -7.18 7.03 -6.88
N ARG A 137 -5.92 7.09 -7.32
CA ARG A 137 -5.44 8.03 -8.35
C ARG A 137 -5.62 7.55 -9.79
N ALA A 138 -5.93 6.29 -9.99
CA ALA A 138 -6.16 5.68 -11.30
C ALA A 138 -7.58 5.87 -11.79
#